data_14e6af19c453aa942826f5e98d8e048b
#
_entry.id   14e6af19c453aa942826f5e98d8e048b
#
_cell.length_a   1.000
_cell.length_b   1.000
_cell.length_c   1.000
_cell.angle_alpha   90.00
_cell.angle_beta   90.00
_cell.angle_gamma   90.00
#
_symmetry.space_group_name_H-M   'P 1'
#
loop_
_entity.id
_entity.type
_entity.pdbx_description
1 polymer ?
#
loop_
_entity_poly.entity_id
_entity_poly.type
_entity_poly.pdbx_seq_one_letter_code
_entity_poly.pdbx_strand_id
1 'polypeptide(L)'
;MRNLPISLAYASTSGVYGDCAGALVRETRPVAPATPRAQRRVDAEAAVRHLGRAGVRASILRIPGIYAPDREGGTPQARLLKGTPVLEAGDDVYTNHIHADDLARACVAALWRGRAQRAYHISDGQHMQMGAYFDLAADLYGLPRPPRIPRSAAKEQLSLMLLSFMSESRRLDNQRMLRELGVRLRFPDVVAGLRSGLSAHQQGA
;
A
#
# COMPACT_ATOMS: atom_id res chain seq x y z
N MET A 1 -12.35 35.65 -16.91
CA MET A 1 -11.51 34.87 -15.98
C MET A 1 -11.05 33.61 -16.70
N ARG A 2 -9.76 33.37 -16.87
CA ARG A 2 -9.25 32.08 -17.38
C ARG A 2 -9.50 31.05 -16.31
N ASN A 3 -10.40 30.09 -16.55
CA ASN A 3 -10.54 28.92 -15.69
C ASN A 3 -9.22 28.15 -15.72
N LEU A 4 -8.44 28.25 -14.65
CA LEU A 4 -7.25 27.41 -14.48
C LEU A 4 -7.69 25.95 -14.46
N PRO A 5 -7.00 25.05 -15.17
CA PRO A 5 -7.34 23.63 -15.16
C PRO A 5 -7.22 23.09 -13.72
N ILE A 6 -8.32 22.58 -13.21
CA ILE A 6 -8.34 21.95 -11.88
C ILE A 6 -7.56 20.64 -11.95
N SER A 7 -6.58 20.45 -11.06
CA SER A 7 -5.87 19.19 -10.87
C SER A 7 -6.45 18.44 -9.69
N LEU A 8 -6.72 17.15 -9.87
CA LEU A 8 -7.26 16.24 -8.85
C LEU A 8 -6.39 14.99 -8.77
N ALA A 9 -5.96 14.64 -7.57
CA ALA A 9 -5.34 13.36 -7.28
C ALA A 9 -6.26 12.58 -6.31
N TYR A 10 -6.85 11.49 -6.77
CA TYR A 10 -7.74 10.65 -5.96
C TYR A 10 -6.97 9.51 -5.30
N ALA A 11 -6.98 9.46 -3.97
CA ALA A 11 -6.39 8.37 -3.20
C ALA A 11 -7.28 7.13 -3.21
N SER A 12 -7.03 6.23 -4.15
CA SER A 12 -7.65 4.90 -4.28
C SER A 12 -6.82 3.84 -3.53
N THR A 13 -7.11 2.58 -3.75
CA THR A 13 -6.42 1.45 -3.11
C THR A 13 -5.98 0.41 -4.13
N SER A 14 -4.90 -0.32 -3.82
CA SER A 14 -4.51 -1.50 -4.60
C SER A 14 -5.52 -2.66 -4.48
N GLY A 15 -6.40 -2.66 -3.48
CA GLY A 15 -7.47 -3.64 -3.29
C GLY A 15 -8.50 -3.68 -4.44
N VAL A 16 -8.53 -2.68 -5.33
CA VAL A 16 -9.40 -2.69 -6.53
C VAL A 16 -9.12 -3.86 -7.48
N TYR A 17 -7.95 -4.49 -7.37
CA TYR A 17 -7.58 -5.62 -8.20
C TYR A 17 -8.08 -6.98 -7.68
N GLY A 18 -8.50 -7.06 -6.42
CA GLY A 18 -8.77 -8.32 -5.76
C GLY A 18 -7.52 -9.20 -5.64
N ASP A 19 -7.72 -10.51 -5.52
CA ASP A 19 -6.61 -11.45 -5.54
C ASP A 19 -6.04 -11.61 -6.95
N CYS A 20 -4.73 -11.62 -7.03
CA CYS A 20 -3.97 -11.80 -8.27
C CYS A 20 -3.03 -13.01 -8.21
N ALA A 21 -3.19 -13.89 -7.21
CA ALA A 21 -2.36 -15.07 -7.00
C ALA A 21 -0.83 -14.74 -7.02
N GLY A 22 -0.45 -13.62 -6.42
CA GLY A 22 0.94 -13.17 -6.38
C GLY A 22 1.51 -12.62 -7.69
N ALA A 23 0.70 -12.46 -8.74
CA ALA A 23 1.19 -11.93 -10.02
C ALA A 23 1.71 -10.49 -9.90
N LEU A 24 2.64 -10.13 -10.78
CA LEU A 24 3.06 -8.74 -10.96
C LEU A 24 1.95 -7.98 -11.71
N VAL A 25 1.45 -6.92 -11.08
CA VAL A 25 0.31 -6.14 -11.54
C VAL A 25 0.78 -4.78 -12.04
N ARG A 26 0.38 -4.44 -13.27
CA ARG A 26 0.49 -3.08 -13.83
C ARG A 26 -0.85 -2.36 -13.76
N GLU A 27 -0.84 -1.05 -13.84
CA GLU A 27 -2.05 -0.21 -13.72
C GLU A 27 -3.06 -0.44 -14.86
N THR A 28 -2.63 -1.09 -15.93
CA THR A 28 -3.49 -1.48 -17.07
C THR A 28 -4.29 -2.76 -16.81
N ARG A 29 -3.96 -3.52 -15.75
CA ARG A 29 -4.74 -4.70 -15.38
C ARG A 29 -6.18 -4.31 -15.05
N PRO A 30 -7.19 -5.02 -15.58
CA PRO A 30 -8.59 -4.82 -15.20
C PRO A 30 -8.78 -4.92 -13.69
N VAL A 31 -9.65 -4.08 -13.13
CA VAL A 31 -10.04 -4.16 -11.73
C VAL A 31 -11.01 -5.31 -11.51
N ALA A 32 -10.89 -6.01 -10.38
CA ALA A 32 -11.73 -7.15 -9.99
C ALA A 32 -11.95 -7.12 -8.47
N PRO A 33 -12.69 -6.10 -7.95
CA PRO A 33 -12.86 -5.90 -6.52
C PRO A 33 -13.59 -7.05 -5.87
N ALA A 34 -13.00 -7.67 -4.84
CA ALA A 34 -13.57 -8.82 -4.12
C ALA A 34 -14.29 -8.42 -2.82
N THR A 35 -14.20 -7.15 -2.40
CA THR A 35 -14.82 -6.68 -1.15
C THR A 35 -15.70 -5.45 -1.39
N PRO A 36 -16.76 -5.22 -0.56
CA PRO A 36 -17.58 -4.01 -0.67
C PRO A 36 -16.78 -2.71 -0.57
N ARG A 37 -15.69 -2.71 0.22
CA ARG A 37 -14.79 -1.56 0.32
C ARG A 37 -14.05 -1.31 -0.99
N ALA A 38 -13.54 -2.35 -1.64
CA ALA A 38 -12.87 -2.25 -2.93
C ALA A 38 -13.84 -1.83 -4.04
N GLN A 39 -15.08 -2.35 -4.03
CA GLN A 39 -16.13 -1.94 -4.98
C GLN A 39 -16.41 -0.45 -4.89
N ARG A 40 -16.63 0.10 -3.69
CA ARG A 40 -16.82 1.55 -3.51
C ARG A 40 -15.64 2.38 -4.04
N ARG A 41 -14.41 1.85 -3.98
CA ARG A 41 -13.25 2.53 -4.58
C ARG A 41 -13.26 2.50 -6.10
N VAL A 42 -13.69 1.40 -6.70
CA VAL A 42 -13.87 1.29 -8.16
C VAL A 42 -14.93 2.28 -8.64
N ASP A 43 -16.07 2.38 -7.94
CA ASP A 43 -17.13 3.33 -8.26
C ASP A 43 -16.63 4.78 -8.17
N ALA A 44 -15.85 5.10 -7.14
CA ALA A 44 -15.22 6.41 -7.01
C ALA A 44 -14.17 6.67 -8.12
N GLU A 45 -13.37 5.67 -8.51
CA GLU A 45 -12.47 5.80 -9.67
C GLU A 45 -13.25 6.11 -10.96
N ALA A 46 -14.43 5.51 -11.15
CA ALA A 46 -15.28 5.79 -12.30
C ALA A 46 -15.80 7.23 -12.28
N ALA A 47 -16.23 7.75 -11.12
CA ALA A 47 -16.62 9.15 -10.94
C ALA A 47 -15.46 10.12 -11.24
N VAL A 48 -14.26 9.81 -10.75
CA VAL A 48 -13.04 10.61 -11.03
C VAL A 48 -12.72 10.62 -12.53
N ARG A 49 -12.87 9.49 -13.22
CA ARG A 49 -12.70 9.43 -14.68
C ARG A 49 -13.75 10.23 -15.42
N HIS A 50 -14.98 10.28 -14.90
CA HIS A 50 -16.04 11.12 -15.47
C HIS A 50 -15.68 12.61 -15.37
N LEU A 51 -15.20 13.08 -14.21
CA LEU A 51 -14.68 14.42 -14.03
C LEU A 51 -13.52 14.73 -14.99
N GLY A 52 -12.64 13.75 -15.22
CA GLY A 52 -11.55 13.89 -16.19
C GLY A 52 -12.04 14.12 -17.62
N ARG A 53 -13.17 13.54 -18.03
CA ARG A 53 -13.79 13.83 -19.32
C ARG A 53 -14.39 15.22 -19.41
N ALA A 54 -14.78 15.80 -18.26
CA ALA A 54 -15.30 17.16 -18.16
C ALA A 54 -14.18 18.24 -18.06
N GLY A 55 -12.92 17.88 -18.35
CA GLY A 55 -11.79 18.83 -18.41
C GLY A 55 -10.97 18.97 -17.11
N VAL A 56 -11.30 18.22 -16.08
CA VAL A 56 -10.47 18.16 -14.85
C VAL A 56 -9.26 17.26 -15.12
N ARG A 57 -8.06 17.70 -14.80
CA ARG A 57 -6.85 16.86 -14.86
C ARG A 57 -6.82 15.90 -13.66
N ALA A 58 -7.62 14.86 -13.73
CA ALA A 58 -7.80 13.89 -12.66
C ALA A 58 -6.86 12.69 -12.83
N SER A 59 -6.11 12.35 -11.79
CA SER A 59 -5.30 11.14 -11.68
C SER A 59 -5.74 10.28 -10.50
N ILE A 60 -5.50 8.97 -10.60
CA ILE A 60 -5.90 7.97 -9.62
C ILE A 60 -4.65 7.36 -9.01
N LEU A 61 -4.53 7.40 -7.69
CA LEU A 61 -3.41 6.85 -6.94
C LEU A 61 -3.86 5.56 -6.26
N ARG A 62 -3.43 4.40 -6.76
CA ARG A 62 -3.71 3.10 -6.15
C ARG A 62 -2.65 2.78 -5.11
N ILE A 63 -3.04 2.99 -3.86
CA ILE A 63 -2.15 2.98 -2.70
C ILE A 63 -2.27 1.63 -1.99
N PRO A 64 -1.17 0.96 -1.65
CA PRO A 64 -1.14 -0.27 -0.85
C PRO A 64 -1.16 0.01 0.66
N GLY A 65 -0.52 -0.83 1.47
CA GLY A 65 -0.32 -0.62 2.90
C GLY A 65 0.55 0.62 3.16
N ILE A 66 -0.01 1.59 3.87
CA ILE A 66 0.73 2.79 4.30
C ILE A 66 1.33 2.52 5.66
N TYR A 67 2.63 2.76 5.82
CA TYR A 67 3.29 2.69 7.11
C TYR A 67 3.98 4.01 7.47
N ALA A 68 4.06 4.28 8.77
CA ALA A 68 4.68 5.48 9.33
C ALA A 68 5.11 5.22 10.77
N PRO A 69 6.42 5.25 11.07
CA PRO A 69 6.94 5.01 12.43
C PRO A 69 6.49 6.05 13.46
N ASP A 70 6.20 7.25 13.04
CA ASP A 70 5.77 8.40 13.86
C ASP A 70 4.25 8.42 14.14
N ARG A 71 3.51 7.40 13.66
CA ARG A 71 2.06 7.30 13.85
C ARG A 71 1.72 6.07 14.68
N GLU A 72 0.82 6.22 15.65
CA GLU A 72 0.27 5.10 16.41
C GLU A 72 -0.34 4.04 15.48
N GLY A 73 0.04 2.78 15.65
CA GLY A 73 -0.39 1.68 14.79
C GLY A 73 0.14 1.75 13.35
N GLY A 74 1.04 2.67 13.06
CA GLY A 74 1.63 2.87 11.73
C GLY A 74 2.71 1.87 11.34
N THR A 75 3.12 0.98 12.25
CA THR A 75 4.10 -0.09 12.02
C THR A 75 3.55 -1.44 12.50
N PRO A 76 4.19 -2.58 12.17
CA PRO A 76 3.78 -3.89 12.68
C PRO A 76 4.08 -4.11 14.17
N GLN A 77 4.79 -3.19 14.85
CA GLN A 77 5.23 -3.36 16.24
C GLN A 77 4.10 -3.75 17.20
N ALA A 78 2.96 -3.07 17.15
CA ALA A 78 1.82 -3.36 18.03
C ALA A 78 1.24 -4.78 17.81
N ARG A 79 1.29 -5.29 16.58
CA ARG A 79 0.85 -6.66 16.27
C ARG A 79 1.88 -7.70 16.74
N LEU A 80 3.18 -7.39 16.61
CA LEU A 80 4.26 -8.23 17.11
C LEU A 80 4.21 -8.36 18.64
N LEU A 81 4.04 -7.25 19.36
CA LEU A 81 3.87 -7.25 20.82
C LEU A 81 2.68 -8.07 21.29
N LYS A 82 1.60 -8.14 20.50
CA LYS A 82 0.42 -8.96 20.77
C LYS A 82 0.61 -10.43 20.38
N GLY A 83 1.73 -10.81 19.77
CA GLY A 83 1.94 -12.15 19.26
C GLY A 83 0.94 -12.54 18.16
N THR A 84 0.39 -11.58 17.40
CA THR A 84 -0.61 -11.86 16.37
C THR A 84 -0.01 -12.72 15.27
N PRO A 85 -0.58 -13.93 14.99
CA PRO A 85 0.02 -14.83 14.02
C PRO A 85 -0.05 -14.32 12.58
N VAL A 86 0.80 -14.89 11.74
CA VAL A 86 0.80 -14.74 10.28
C VAL A 86 0.69 -16.11 9.62
N LEU A 87 0.40 -16.15 8.33
CA LEU A 87 0.23 -17.41 7.61
C LEU A 87 1.57 -18.15 7.42
N GLU A 88 1.50 -19.47 7.33
CA GLU A 88 2.62 -20.32 6.91
C GLU A 88 3.07 -19.97 5.48
N ALA A 89 4.32 -20.24 5.14
CA ALA A 89 4.92 -19.85 3.87
C ALA A 89 4.15 -20.32 2.64
N GLY A 90 3.54 -21.52 2.69
CA GLY A 90 2.73 -22.06 1.59
C GLY A 90 1.40 -21.34 1.37
N ASP A 91 0.87 -20.70 2.42
CA ASP A 91 -0.40 -19.99 2.42
C ASP A 91 -0.24 -18.47 2.37
N ASP A 92 1.00 -17.97 2.44
CA ASP A 92 1.31 -16.55 2.62
C ASP A 92 1.03 -15.74 1.34
N VAL A 93 0.83 -14.43 1.53
CA VAL A 93 0.46 -13.52 0.46
C VAL A 93 1.50 -12.43 0.28
N TYR A 94 1.71 -12.02 -0.98
CA TYR A 94 2.51 -10.83 -1.26
C TYR A 94 1.78 -9.58 -0.80
N THR A 95 2.50 -8.75 -0.06
CA THR A 95 2.05 -7.43 0.41
C THR A 95 2.90 -6.33 -0.22
N ASN A 96 2.34 -5.15 -0.33
CA ASN A 96 3.03 -3.99 -0.88
C ASN A 96 2.90 -2.83 0.11
N HIS A 97 3.90 -1.97 0.16
CA HIS A 97 3.98 -0.90 1.14
C HIS A 97 4.36 0.44 0.49
N ILE A 98 4.11 1.51 1.22
CA ILE A 98 4.63 2.85 0.96
C ILE A 98 4.78 3.59 2.28
N HIS A 99 5.91 4.26 2.49
CA HIS A 99 6.09 5.17 3.61
C HIS A 99 5.21 6.40 3.45
N ALA A 100 4.63 6.91 4.55
CA ALA A 100 3.70 8.05 4.52
C ALA A 100 4.31 9.30 3.88
N ASP A 101 5.60 9.61 4.13
CA ASP A 101 6.29 10.74 3.52
C ASP A 101 6.40 10.61 2.00
N ASP A 102 6.73 9.40 1.51
CA ASP A 102 6.83 9.16 0.07
C ASP A 102 5.45 9.18 -0.59
N LEU A 103 4.42 8.70 0.11
CA LEU A 103 3.02 8.86 -0.33
C LEU A 103 2.65 10.34 -0.45
N ALA A 104 2.95 11.16 0.57
CA ALA A 104 2.65 12.60 0.55
C ALA A 104 3.34 13.29 -0.65
N ARG A 105 4.63 12.97 -0.88
CA ARG A 105 5.40 13.48 -2.03
C ARG A 105 4.81 13.02 -3.36
N ALA A 106 4.36 11.77 -3.45
CA ALA A 106 3.69 11.26 -4.64
C ALA A 106 2.34 11.95 -4.89
N CYS A 107 1.56 12.24 -3.85
CA CYS A 107 0.31 13.01 -3.96
C CYS A 107 0.57 14.42 -4.51
N VAL A 108 1.55 15.12 -3.97
CA VAL A 108 1.93 16.45 -4.48
C VAL A 108 2.42 16.36 -5.93
N ALA A 109 3.31 15.40 -6.24
CA ALA A 109 3.80 15.20 -7.60
C ALA A 109 2.65 14.91 -8.60
N ALA A 110 1.64 14.13 -8.18
CA ALA A 110 0.48 13.81 -9.01
C ALA A 110 -0.37 15.04 -9.35
N LEU A 111 -0.50 16.01 -8.44
CA LEU A 111 -1.21 17.27 -8.71
C LEU A 111 -0.51 18.11 -9.81
N TRP A 112 0.82 18.06 -9.88
CA TRP A 112 1.61 18.85 -10.84
C TRP A 112 1.93 18.10 -12.13
N ARG A 113 2.28 16.81 -12.04
CA ARG A 113 2.80 15.98 -13.13
C ARG A 113 1.84 14.87 -13.57
N GLY A 114 0.79 14.60 -12.76
CA GLY A 114 -0.19 13.56 -13.07
C GLY A 114 -0.88 13.82 -14.39
N ARG A 115 -0.97 12.79 -15.22
CA ARG A 115 -1.68 12.86 -16.50
C ARG A 115 -3.16 12.64 -16.28
N ALA A 116 -4.00 13.32 -17.07
CA ALA A 116 -5.44 13.17 -17.01
C ALA A 116 -5.87 11.71 -17.20
N GLN A 117 -6.79 11.25 -16.33
CA GLN A 117 -7.36 9.90 -16.32
C GLN A 117 -6.35 8.74 -16.15
N ARG A 118 -5.15 9.04 -15.67
CA ARG A 118 -4.08 8.07 -15.48
C ARG A 118 -4.15 7.48 -14.07
N ALA A 119 -3.97 6.16 -13.96
CA ALA A 119 -3.76 5.49 -12.69
C ALA A 119 -2.25 5.29 -12.44
N TYR A 120 -1.86 5.36 -11.17
CA TYR A 120 -0.50 5.16 -10.69
C TYR A 120 -0.49 4.24 -9.48
N HIS A 121 0.41 3.25 -9.46
CA HIS A 121 0.72 2.51 -8.24
C HIS A 121 1.68 3.34 -7.40
N ILE A 122 1.29 3.60 -6.15
CA ILE A 122 2.12 4.37 -5.22
C ILE A 122 2.70 3.39 -4.19
N SER A 123 3.80 2.74 -4.55
CA SER A 123 4.47 1.74 -3.70
C SER A 123 5.99 1.89 -3.75
N ASP A 124 6.67 1.37 -2.73
CA ASP A 124 8.14 1.31 -2.67
C ASP A 124 8.75 0.38 -3.74
N GLY A 125 7.94 -0.48 -4.35
CA GLY A 125 8.39 -1.42 -5.38
C GLY A 125 8.99 -2.70 -4.82
N GLN A 126 9.06 -2.85 -3.51
CA GLN A 126 9.50 -4.08 -2.88
C GLN A 126 8.38 -5.13 -2.90
N HIS A 127 8.72 -6.36 -3.24
CA HIS A 127 7.78 -7.49 -3.30
C HIS A 127 8.11 -8.49 -2.20
N MET A 128 7.41 -8.39 -1.07
CA MET A 128 7.63 -9.21 0.11
C MET A 128 6.34 -9.95 0.49
N GLN A 129 6.47 -11.19 0.95
CA GLN A 129 5.37 -11.89 1.60
C GLN A 129 5.09 -11.27 2.98
N MET A 130 3.84 -11.32 3.43
CA MET A 130 3.42 -10.70 4.69
C MET A 130 4.20 -11.25 5.88
N GLY A 131 4.40 -12.57 5.93
CA GLY A 131 5.17 -13.18 7.00
C GLY A 131 6.64 -12.74 7.01
N ALA A 132 7.28 -12.64 5.84
CA ALA A 132 8.64 -12.13 5.73
C ALA A 132 8.75 -10.67 6.18
N TYR A 133 7.73 -9.85 5.87
CA TYR A 133 7.64 -8.47 6.37
C TYR A 133 7.57 -8.39 7.89
N PHE A 134 6.77 -9.28 8.53
CA PHE A 134 6.67 -9.32 9.98
C PHE A 134 7.92 -9.87 10.65
N ASP A 135 8.58 -10.88 10.05
CA ASP A 135 9.86 -11.39 10.55
C ASP A 135 10.94 -10.30 10.53
N LEU A 136 11.06 -9.60 9.39
CA LEU A 136 11.96 -8.47 9.24
C LEU A 136 11.73 -7.38 10.31
N ALA A 137 10.47 -7.03 10.54
CA ALA A 137 10.12 -6.02 11.54
C ALA A 137 10.42 -6.52 12.97
N ALA A 138 10.16 -7.80 13.27
CA ALA A 138 10.49 -8.40 14.54
C ALA A 138 12.00 -8.33 14.82
N ASP A 139 12.82 -8.71 13.84
CA ASP A 139 14.27 -8.64 13.94
C ASP A 139 14.76 -7.21 14.14
N LEU A 140 14.18 -6.22 13.43
CA LEU A 140 14.54 -4.81 13.58
C LEU A 140 14.18 -4.22 14.96
N TYR A 141 13.06 -4.67 15.53
CA TYR A 141 12.58 -4.18 16.84
C TYR A 141 13.11 -5.00 18.02
N GLY A 142 13.89 -6.07 17.78
CA GLY A 142 14.34 -6.99 18.84
C GLY A 142 13.18 -7.75 19.49
N LEU A 143 12.10 -8.02 18.75
CA LEU A 143 10.91 -8.71 19.22
C LEU A 143 10.87 -10.16 18.71
N PRO A 144 10.15 -11.06 19.39
CA PRO A 144 9.90 -12.40 18.88
C PRO A 144 9.20 -12.35 17.53
N ARG A 145 9.60 -13.22 16.59
CA ARG A 145 8.89 -13.40 15.33
C ARG A 145 7.49 -13.96 15.59
N PRO A 146 6.48 -13.57 14.79
CA PRO A 146 5.10 -14.01 14.99
C PRO A 146 4.94 -15.52 14.73
N PRO A 147 4.02 -16.18 15.45
CA PRO A 147 3.67 -17.57 15.17
C PRO A 147 3.17 -17.75 13.73
N ARG A 148 3.44 -18.91 13.15
CA ARG A 148 2.92 -19.31 11.83
C ARG A 148 1.71 -20.20 12.01
N ILE A 149 0.65 -19.93 11.27
CA ILE A 149 -0.56 -20.74 11.28
C ILE A 149 -1.00 -21.08 9.84
N PRO A 150 -1.58 -22.26 9.62
CA PRO A 150 -2.16 -22.60 8.33
C PRO A 150 -3.41 -21.73 8.07
N ARG A 151 -3.74 -21.52 6.82
CA ARG A 151 -4.91 -20.72 6.41
C ARG A 151 -6.23 -21.26 7.01
N SER A 152 -6.33 -22.57 7.20
CA SER A 152 -7.51 -23.21 7.82
C SER A 152 -7.77 -22.71 9.24
N ALA A 153 -6.72 -22.51 10.03
CA ALA A 153 -6.83 -22.02 11.42
C ALA A 153 -6.97 -20.49 11.52
N ALA A 154 -6.66 -19.76 10.45
CA ALA A 154 -6.65 -18.31 10.48
C ALA A 154 -8.03 -17.70 10.79
N LYS A 155 -9.12 -18.33 10.34
CA LYS A 155 -10.49 -17.84 10.56
C LYS A 155 -10.89 -17.80 12.05
N GLU A 156 -10.32 -18.67 12.86
CA GLU A 156 -10.61 -18.76 14.30
C GLU A 156 -9.75 -17.79 15.12
N GLN A 157 -8.56 -17.44 14.62
CA GLN A 157 -7.55 -16.70 15.38
C GLN A 157 -7.42 -15.24 14.96
N LEU A 158 -7.91 -14.86 13.78
CA LEU A 158 -7.72 -13.52 13.22
C LEU A 158 -9.05 -12.81 13.01
N SER A 159 -9.02 -11.48 13.15
CA SER A 159 -10.16 -10.65 12.83
C SER A 159 -10.49 -10.68 11.33
N LEU A 160 -11.78 -10.45 10.99
CA LEU A 160 -12.25 -10.39 9.60
C LEU A 160 -11.46 -9.37 8.75
N MET A 161 -11.02 -8.27 9.37
CA MET A 161 -10.20 -7.26 8.70
C MET A 161 -8.83 -7.83 8.32
N LEU A 162 -8.15 -8.54 9.22
CA LEU A 162 -6.86 -9.18 8.93
C LEU A 162 -7.00 -10.27 7.88
N LEU A 163 -8.05 -11.09 7.97
CA LEU A 163 -8.36 -12.12 6.97
C LEU A 163 -8.54 -11.50 5.58
N SER A 164 -9.21 -10.33 5.48
CA SER A 164 -9.40 -9.66 4.19
C SER A 164 -8.07 -9.19 3.56
N PHE A 165 -7.07 -8.83 4.37
CA PHE A 165 -5.74 -8.51 3.87
C PHE A 165 -4.93 -9.75 3.47
N MET A 166 -5.17 -10.88 4.12
CA MET A 166 -4.52 -12.15 3.83
C MET A 166 -5.21 -12.96 2.72
N SER A 167 -6.32 -12.47 2.16
CA SER A 167 -7.05 -13.14 1.07
C SER A 167 -6.64 -12.67 -0.32
N GLU A 168 -5.82 -11.65 -0.42
CA GLU A 168 -5.44 -11.04 -1.70
C GLU A 168 -3.91 -10.96 -1.82
N SER A 169 -3.35 -11.61 -2.84
CA SER A 169 -1.90 -11.65 -3.10
C SER A 169 -1.59 -10.98 -4.44
N ARG A 170 -0.72 -9.97 -4.44
CA ARG A 170 -0.28 -9.25 -5.64
C ARG A 170 1.04 -8.53 -5.42
N ARG A 171 1.76 -8.27 -6.51
CA ARG A 171 2.97 -7.45 -6.53
C ARG A 171 2.74 -6.27 -7.46
N LEU A 172 2.96 -5.04 -6.99
CA LEU A 172 2.69 -3.83 -7.77
C LEU A 172 3.93 -3.37 -8.53
N ASP A 173 3.80 -3.16 -9.84
CA ASP A 173 4.80 -2.46 -10.63
C ASP A 173 4.62 -0.94 -10.41
N ASN A 174 5.63 -0.26 -9.83
CA ASN A 174 5.60 1.17 -9.55
C ASN A 174 6.32 2.03 -10.60
N GLN A 175 6.79 1.43 -11.68
CA GLN A 175 7.62 2.11 -12.69
C GLN A 175 6.95 3.34 -13.29
N ARG A 176 5.61 3.34 -13.39
CA ARG A 176 4.87 4.48 -13.90
C ARG A 176 4.96 5.68 -12.95
N MET A 177 4.84 5.49 -11.65
CA MET A 177 5.04 6.53 -10.64
C MET A 177 6.45 7.14 -10.78
N LEU A 178 7.46 6.31 -10.83
CA LEU A 178 8.85 6.76 -10.91
C LEU A 178 9.12 7.57 -12.18
N ARG A 179 8.66 7.09 -13.34
CA ARG A 179 8.93 7.73 -14.65
C ARG A 179 8.06 8.95 -14.92
N GLU A 180 6.76 8.88 -14.68
CA GLU A 180 5.82 9.92 -15.08
C GLU A 180 5.63 11.00 -14.01
N LEU A 181 5.61 10.63 -12.71
CA LEU A 181 5.55 11.59 -11.62
C LEU A 181 6.94 12.07 -11.18
N GLY A 182 8.01 11.39 -11.58
CA GLY A 182 9.38 11.72 -11.21
C GLY A 182 9.61 11.63 -9.69
N VAL A 183 8.88 10.74 -9.02
CA VAL A 183 9.05 10.52 -7.58
C VAL A 183 10.36 9.78 -7.34
N ARG A 184 11.19 10.32 -6.46
CA ARG A 184 12.36 9.64 -5.90
C ARG A 184 12.00 9.21 -4.50
N LEU A 185 11.94 7.92 -4.25
CA LEU A 185 11.62 7.38 -2.92
C LEU A 185 12.73 7.74 -1.92
N ARG A 186 12.31 8.30 -0.78
CA ARG A 186 13.18 8.50 0.37
C ARG A 186 13.40 7.20 1.13
N PHE A 187 12.36 6.37 1.13
CA PHE A 187 12.34 5.06 1.74
C PHE A 187 12.05 4.01 0.66
N PRO A 188 13.09 3.56 -0.09
CA PRO A 188 12.92 2.66 -1.24
C PRO A 188 12.55 1.23 -0.82
N ASP A 189 12.66 0.92 0.46
CA ASP A 189 12.29 -0.36 1.06
C ASP A 189 11.80 -0.18 2.50
N VAL A 190 11.15 -1.21 3.02
CA VAL A 190 10.56 -1.19 4.37
C VAL A 190 11.64 -1.16 5.46
N VAL A 191 12.86 -1.65 5.20
CA VAL A 191 13.97 -1.61 6.16
C VAL A 191 14.37 -0.17 6.44
N ALA A 192 14.61 0.60 5.37
CA ALA A 192 14.94 2.02 5.48
C ALA A 192 13.86 2.80 6.22
N GLY A 193 12.58 2.53 5.87
CA GLY A 193 11.45 3.22 6.48
C GLY A 193 11.23 2.86 7.95
N LEU A 194 11.31 1.58 8.34
CA LEU A 194 11.13 1.17 9.73
C LEU A 194 12.29 1.63 10.61
N ARG A 195 13.53 1.61 10.11
CA ARG A 195 14.71 2.11 10.85
C ARG A 195 14.64 3.61 11.13
N SER A 196 13.99 4.39 10.29
CA SER A 196 13.89 5.84 10.52
C SER A 196 13.20 6.19 11.85
N GLY A 197 12.24 5.35 12.30
CA GLY A 197 11.58 5.50 13.60
C GLY A 197 12.45 5.10 14.78
N LEU A 198 13.36 4.12 14.62
CA LEU A 198 14.28 3.70 15.68
C LEU A 198 15.32 4.78 15.98
N SER A 199 15.84 5.43 14.95
CA SER A 199 16.82 6.51 15.09
C SER A 199 16.23 7.76 15.77
N ALA A 200 14.93 8.04 15.56
CA ALA A 200 14.26 9.18 16.20
C ALA A 200 14.06 8.96 17.72
N HIS A 201 13.82 7.73 18.16
CA HIS A 201 13.68 7.41 19.59
C HIS A 201 15.01 7.46 20.36
N GLN A 202 16.15 7.25 19.69
CA GLN A 202 17.49 7.35 20.32
C GLN A 202 17.99 8.79 20.44
N GLN A 203 17.41 9.74 19.72
CA GLN A 203 17.79 11.16 19.76
C GLN A 203 16.92 12.01 20.72
N GLY A 204 15.85 11.42 21.27
CA GLY A 204 14.91 12.08 22.18
C GLY A 204 14.92 11.53 23.62
N ALA A 205 15.91 10.70 23.99
CA ALA A 205 16.07 10.15 25.33
C ALA A 205 17.24 10.78 26.10
#